data_9b28f33262c3cc78bf50c83d1fa2f008
#
_entry.id   9b28f33262c3cc78bf50c83d1fa2f008
#
_cell.length_a   1.000
_cell.length_b   1.000
_cell.length_c   1.000
_cell.angle_alpha   90.00
_cell.angle_beta   90.00
_cell.angle_gamma   90.00
#
_symmetry.space_group_name_H-M   'P 1'
#
loop_
_entity.id
_entity.type
_entity.pdbx_description
1 polymer ?
#
loop_
_entity_poly.entity_id
_entity_poly.type
_entity_poly.pdbx_seq_one_letter_code
_entity_poly.pdbx_strand_id
1 'polypeptide(L)' 'MRNMIQYRCFFLDSTGAIRSDEMIECWEDQDAVETARDMLEHRSHYHGIELWRGARRVHMEVRLPDVPAFTIRAAHGL' A
#
# COMPACT_ATOMS: atom_id res chain seq x y z
N MET A 1 -17.51 -24.15 4.53
CA MET A 1 -16.31 -23.67 5.23
C MET A 1 -15.60 -22.66 4.37
N ARG A 2 -15.28 -21.51 4.96
CA ARG A 2 -14.58 -20.45 4.23
C ARG A 2 -13.08 -20.72 4.22
N ASN A 3 -12.47 -20.51 3.08
CA ASN A 3 -11.02 -20.57 2.96
C ASN A 3 -10.46 -19.16 2.83
N MET A 4 -9.29 -18.97 3.40
CA MET A 4 -8.61 -17.70 3.24
C MET A 4 -8.17 -17.52 1.79
N ILE A 5 -8.17 -16.29 1.36
CA ILE A 5 -7.77 -15.93 0.01
C ILE A 5 -6.31 -15.48 0.05
N GLN A 6 -5.53 -15.92 -0.91
CA GLN A 6 -4.14 -15.53 -1.02
C GLN A 6 -4.03 -14.24 -1.83
N TYR A 7 -3.26 -13.31 -1.31
CA TYR A 7 -2.96 -12.05 -1.98
C TYR A 7 -1.47 -11.89 -2.07
N ARG A 8 -1.02 -11.19 -3.10
CA ARG A 8 0.38 -10.81 -3.23
C ARG A 8 0.49 -9.32 -3.01
N CYS A 9 1.36 -8.94 -2.11
CA CYS A 9 1.60 -7.54 -1.79
C CYS A 9 3.00 -7.17 -2.27
N PHE A 10 3.07 -6.24 -3.22
CA PHE A 10 4.34 -5.73 -3.72
C PHE A 10 4.66 -4.42 -3.01
N PHE A 11 5.91 -4.27 -2.60
CA PHE A 11 6.38 -3.05 -1.96
C PHE A 11 7.23 -2.28 -2.96
N LEU A 12 6.92 -1.00 -3.10
CA LEU A 12 7.51 -0.14 -4.13
C LEU A 12 8.43 0.89 -3.48
N ASP A 13 9.49 1.24 -4.19
CA ASP A 13 10.35 2.35 -3.75
C ASP A 13 9.83 3.67 -4.31
N SER A 14 10.57 4.76 -4.07
CA SER A 14 10.14 6.09 -4.46
C SER A 14 10.10 6.29 -5.99
N THR A 15 10.72 5.40 -6.74
CA THR A 15 10.67 5.46 -8.20
C THR A 15 9.52 4.63 -8.77
N GLY A 16 8.79 3.90 -7.90
CA GLY A 16 7.73 3.02 -8.33
C GLY A 16 8.19 1.62 -8.68
N ALA A 17 9.47 1.31 -8.47
CA ALA A 17 9.99 -0.02 -8.76
C ALA A 17 9.65 -0.98 -7.64
N ILE A 18 9.33 -2.22 -8.00
CA ILE A 18 9.03 -3.27 -7.02
C ILE A 18 10.34 -3.70 -6.38
N ARG A 19 10.40 -3.61 -5.05
CA ARG A 19 11.61 -3.96 -4.30
C ARG A 19 11.43 -5.20 -3.44
N SER A 20 10.20 -5.58 -3.15
CA SER A 20 9.92 -6.76 -2.34
C SER A 20 8.51 -7.21 -2.59
N ASP A 21 8.22 -8.48 -2.31
CA ASP A 21 6.85 -8.96 -2.36
C ASP A 21 6.63 -9.97 -1.23
N GLU A 22 5.39 -10.05 -0.78
CA GLU A 22 4.99 -10.98 0.27
C GLU A 22 3.60 -11.51 -0.04
N MET A 23 3.40 -12.78 0.33
CA MET A 23 2.08 -13.38 0.26
C MET A 23 1.38 -13.15 1.58
N ILE A 24 0.13 -12.73 1.52
CA ILE A 24 -0.70 -12.64 2.71
C ILE A 24 -2.00 -13.40 2.47
N GLU A 25 -2.57 -13.91 3.54
CA GLU A 25 -3.84 -14.63 3.48
C GLU A 25 -4.86 -13.90 4.31
N CYS A 26 -5.98 -13.56 3.70
CA CYS A 26 -7.03 -12.80 4.36
C CYS A 26 -8.39 -13.35 3.93
N TRP A 27 -9.43 -13.00 4.70
CA TRP A 27 -10.76 -13.51 4.42
C TRP A 27 -11.43 -12.80 3.25
N GLU A 28 -11.10 -11.52 3.05
CA GLU A 28 -11.70 -10.72 1.99
C GLU A 28 -10.80 -9.56 1.61
N ASP A 29 -11.14 -8.88 0.52
CA ASP A 29 -10.31 -7.80 -0.03
C ASP A 29 -10.08 -6.69 0.99
N GLN A 30 -11.10 -6.31 1.75
CA GLN A 30 -10.97 -5.24 2.74
C GLN A 30 -9.92 -5.59 3.79
N ASP A 31 -9.95 -6.84 4.30
CA ASP A 31 -8.96 -7.28 5.28
C ASP A 31 -7.57 -7.22 4.68
N ALA A 32 -7.43 -7.60 3.42
CA ALA A 32 -6.14 -7.60 2.75
C ALA A 32 -5.61 -6.18 2.58
N VAL A 33 -6.49 -5.24 2.24
CA VAL A 33 -6.09 -3.83 2.10
C VAL A 33 -5.59 -3.29 3.44
N GLU A 34 -6.32 -3.56 4.52
CA GLU A 34 -5.93 -3.07 5.84
C GLU A 34 -4.61 -3.67 6.29
N THR A 35 -4.43 -4.98 6.04
CA THR A 35 -3.18 -5.65 6.38
C THR A 35 -2.01 -5.06 5.61
N ALA A 36 -2.19 -4.85 4.30
CA ALA A 36 -1.13 -4.30 3.47
C ALA A 36 -0.76 -2.88 3.88
N ARG A 37 -1.75 -2.07 4.23
CA ARG A 37 -1.49 -0.70 4.70
C ARG A 37 -0.73 -0.70 6.01
N ASP A 38 -1.08 -1.60 6.92
CA ASP A 38 -0.38 -1.73 8.18
C ASP A 38 1.08 -2.13 7.95
N MET A 39 1.31 -3.06 7.03
CA MET A 39 2.66 -3.47 6.69
C MET A 39 3.46 -2.30 6.12
N LEU A 40 2.84 -1.49 5.27
CA LEU A 40 3.53 -0.33 4.71
C LEU A 40 3.89 0.69 5.80
N GLU A 41 3.00 0.90 6.77
CA GLU A 41 3.27 1.83 7.86
C GLU A 41 4.48 1.41 8.69
N HIS A 42 4.70 0.10 8.83
CA HIS A 42 5.83 -0.42 9.61
C HIS A 42 7.11 -0.56 8.79
N ARG A 43 7.09 -0.19 7.51
CA ARG A 43 8.24 -0.31 6.61
C ARG A 43 8.49 1.04 5.95
N SER A 44 9.11 1.93 6.71
CA SER A 44 9.26 3.33 6.32
C SER A 44 10.14 3.52 5.07
N HIS A 45 10.94 2.53 4.73
CA HIS A 45 11.81 2.64 3.55
C HIS A 45 11.09 2.37 2.24
N TYR A 46 9.84 1.88 2.29
CA TYR A 46 9.05 1.70 1.09
C TYR A 46 8.11 2.88 0.88
N HIS A 47 7.87 3.18 -0.39
CA HIS A 47 7.07 4.34 -0.77
C HIS A 47 5.61 3.97 -1.04
N GLY A 48 5.34 2.75 -1.42
CA GLY A 48 3.98 2.35 -1.73
C GLY A 48 3.81 0.85 -1.80
N ILE A 49 2.59 0.43 -2.07
CA ILE A 49 2.22 -0.97 -2.20
C ILE A 49 1.29 -1.17 -3.38
N GLU A 50 1.34 -2.38 -3.96
CA GLU A 50 0.31 -2.88 -4.86
C GLU A 50 -0.17 -4.21 -4.30
N LEU A 51 -1.46 -4.36 -4.17
CA LEU A 51 -2.06 -5.57 -3.63
C LEU A 51 -2.81 -6.29 -4.75
N TRP A 52 -2.47 -7.54 -4.96
CA TRP A 52 -3.03 -8.34 -6.05
C TRP A 52 -3.71 -9.59 -5.52
N ARG A 53 -4.82 -9.93 -6.14
CA ARG A 53 -5.50 -11.20 -5.95
C ARG A 53 -5.49 -11.91 -7.29
N GLY A 54 -4.57 -12.86 -7.46
CA GLY A 54 -4.35 -13.49 -8.76
C GLY A 54 -3.94 -12.42 -9.78
N ALA A 55 -4.65 -12.34 -10.88
CA ALA A 55 -4.35 -11.40 -11.95
C ALA A 55 -5.04 -10.04 -11.77
N ARG A 56 -5.78 -9.85 -10.68
CA ARG A 56 -6.54 -8.62 -10.46
C ARG A 56 -5.89 -7.76 -9.39
N ARG A 57 -5.61 -6.50 -9.72
CA ARG A 57 -5.10 -5.56 -8.73
C ARG A 57 -6.27 -5.09 -7.86
N VAL A 58 -6.18 -5.37 -6.57
CA VAL A 58 -7.22 -5.03 -5.60
C VAL A 58 -7.05 -3.60 -5.11
N HIS A 59 -5.80 -3.17 -4.92
CA HIS A 59 -5.53 -1.88 -4.30
C HIS A 59 -4.13 -1.44 -4.64
N MET A 60 -3.94 -0.13 -4.70
CA MET A 60 -2.63 0.48 -4.84
C MET A 60 -2.61 1.71 -3.97
N GLU A 61 -1.51 1.89 -3.27
CA GLU A 61 -1.38 3.04 -2.38
C GLU A 61 0.06 3.53 -2.40
N VAL A 62 0.23 4.84 -2.44
CA VAL A 62 1.53 5.49 -2.46
C VAL A 62 1.57 6.48 -1.32
N ARG A 63 2.68 6.49 -0.57
CA ARG A 63 2.86 7.49 0.47
C ARG A 63 2.99 8.85 -0.17
N LEU A 64 2.29 9.81 0.40
CA LEU A 64 2.48 11.18 -0.03
C LEU A 64 3.80 11.70 0.55
N PRO A 65 4.48 12.58 -0.16
CA PRO A 65 5.69 13.21 0.37
C PRO A 65 5.38 13.88 1.70
N ASP A 66 6.36 13.91 2.59
CA ASP A 66 6.23 14.58 3.86
C ASP A 66 6.34 16.08 3.62
N VAL A 67 5.18 16.73 3.51
CA VAL A 67 5.12 18.15 3.19
C VAL A 67 4.68 18.91 4.44
N PRO A 68 5.44 19.93 4.86
CA PRO A 68 5.03 20.71 6.02
C PRO A 68 3.66 21.35 5.83
N ALA A 69 2.91 21.48 6.92
CA ALA A 69 1.55 21.99 6.86
C ALA A 69 1.49 23.40 6.27
N PHE A 70 2.50 24.22 6.54
CA PHE A 70 2.50 25.58 6.00
C PHE A 70 2.62 25.60 4.49
N THR A 71 3.34 24.63 3.93
CA THR A 71 3.46 24.51 2.48
C THR A 71 2.11 24.17 1.86
N ILE A 72 1.39 23.25 2.49
CA ILE A 72 0.05 22.89 2.02
C ILE A 72 -0.87 24.09 2.09
N ARG A 73 -0.81 24.83 3.20
CA ARG A 73 -1.65 26.00 3.39
C ARG A 73 -1.35 27.08 2.36
N ALA A 74 -0.07 27.26 2.05
CA ALA A 74 0.32 28.24 1.02
C ALA A 74 -0.25 27.89 -0.33
N ALA A 75 -0.31 26.59 -0.64
CA ALA A 75 -0.89 26.15 -1.90
C ALA A 75 -2.39 26.41 -1.95
N HIS A 76 -3.05 26.42 -0.82
CA HIS A 76 -4.49 26.63 -0.73
C HIS A 76 -4.87 28.05 -0.45
N GLY A 77 -3.98 28.82 0.12
CA GLY A 77 -4.29 30.14 0.63
C GLY A 77 -4.34 31.25 -0.38
N LEU A 78 -4.52 30.92 -1.59
CA LEU A 78 -4.55 31.91 -2.67
C LEU A 78 -5.86 32.60 -2.86
#